data_07826c7a64d495994901fabc777889ec
#
_entry.id   07826c7a64d495994901fabc777889ec
#
_cell.length_a   1.000
_cell.length_b   1.000
_cell.length_c   1.000
_cell.angle_alpha   90.00
_cell.angle_beta   90.00
_cell.angle_gamma   90.00
#
_symmetry.space_group_name_H-M   'P 1'
#
loop_
_entity.id
_entity.type
_entity.pdbx_description
1 polymer ?
#
loop_
_entity_poly.entity_id
_entity_poly.type
_entity_poly.pdbx_seq_one_letter_code
_entity_poly.pdbx_strand_id
1 'polypeptide(L)'
;APVSIVSLDTVALELTTFYTPPTTPGNISITRNVTADSTDDIPANNAMANIDFAITDFIYARDNGTPAGSTSNGTDGFEVGNLFDIFQDATLKAINVRLPGGASGATVGTEIFVKLYSVDPTTGDFMFESESAPLVLASNNLNTILVMELEPFIDVTAGTTYLAVVGSFTTGLRVSNAGKSEPQTSFFLDLADNTWYYTTNTPMVRMNFDPILSVAEQTEITQAVVMPNPTAAAATLCFELQNSADVNVVVTDVSGKVMQNTTLNQLPAGAQELTLASEQWAAGIYTVRVTSNGHALTKKFVKR
;
A
#
# COMPACT_ATOMS: atom_id res chain seq x y z
N ALA A 1 -20.57 32.57 18.50
CA ALA A 1 -21.04 33.84 19.09
C ALA A 1 -19.90 34.84 19.06
N PRO A 2 -20.16 36.15 18.92
CA PRO A 2 -19.13 37.19 19.00
C PRO A 2 -18.46 37.18 20.38
N VAL A 3 -17.16 37.34 20.42
CA VAL A 3 -16.38 37.45 21.65
C VAL A 3 -15.69 38.81 21.68
N SER A 4 -15.81 39.54 22.79
CA SER A 4 -15.13 40.81 22.99
C SER A 4 -13.71 40.58 23.49
N ILE A 5 -12.71 41.14 22.79
CA ILE A 5 -11.30 41.06 23.17
C ILE A 5 -10.86 42.43 23.61
N VAL A 6 -10.30 42.57 24.82
CA VAL A 6 -9.73 43.83 25.32
C VAL A 6 -8.43 44.09 24.55
N SER A 7 -8.10 45.41 24.36
CA SER A 7 -6.87 45.81 23.66
C SER A 7 -5.63 45.13 24.26
N LEU A 8 -4.78 44.57 23.41
CA LEU A 8 -3.55 43.85 23.75
C LEU A 8 -3.79 42.47 24.47
N ASP A 9 -5.01 41.97 24.45
CA ASP A 9 -5.34 40.66 25.03
C ASP A 9 -5.45 39.59 23.95
N THR A 10 -5.41 38.30 24.37
CA THR A 10 -5.58 37.14 23.52
C THR A 10 -6.63 36.21 24.13
N VAL A 11 -7.59 35.78 23.33
CA VAL A 11 -8.64 34.88 23.75
C VAL A 11 -8.58 33.58 22.96
N ALA A 12 -8.51 32.46 23.64
CA ALA A 12 -8.68 31.15 23.03
C ALA A 12 -10.19 30.86 22.87
N LEU A 13 -10.61 30.56 21.66
CA LEU A 13 -11.98 30.20 21.34
C LEU A 13 -12.08 28.72 21.01
N GLU A 14 -12.90 28.00 21.77
CA GLU A 14 -13.29 26.64 21.40
C GLU A 14 -14.58 26.65 20.56
N LEU A 15 -14.56 25.93 19.43
CA LEU A 15 -15.74 25.70 18.65
C LEU A 15 -16.56 24.61 19.34
N THR A 16 -17.75 24.93 19.79
CA THR A 16 -18.68 23.97 20.45
C THR A 16 -19.42 23.07 19.46
N THR A 17 -19.33 23.36 18.18
CA THR A 17 -19.96 22.57 17.11
C THR A 17 -18.91 21.64 16.49
N PHE A 18 -19.14 20.35 16.66
CA PHE A 18 -18.28 19.34 16.03
C PHE A 18 -18.67 19.14 14.57
N TYR A 19 -17.66 19.03 13.70
CA TYR A 19 -17.87 18.61 12.31
C TYR A 19 -18.18 17.11 12.27
N THR A 20 -19.28 16.73 11.64
CA THR A 20 -19.61 15.32 11.38
C THR A 20 -19.29 15.03 9.92
N PRO A 21 -18.26 14.20 9.64
CA PRO A 21 -17.93 13.83 8.28
C PRO A 21 -19.09 13.10 7.59
N PRO A 22 -19.28 13.25 6.27
CA PRO A 22 -20.19 12.41 5.53
C PRO A 22 -19.70 10.95 5.53
N THR A 23 -20.63 10.01 5.34
CA THR A 23 -20.31 8.58 5.25
C THR A 23 -19.93 8.13 3.83
N THR A 24 -20.08 9.00 2.84
CA THR A 24 -19.73 8.71 1.44
C THR A 24 -18.25 9.02 1.18
N PRO A 25 -17.50 8.13 0.52
CA PRO A 25 -16.12 8.39 0.12
C PRO A 25 -15.98 9.67 -0.70
N GLY A 26 -14.92 10.42 -0.45
CA GLY A 26 -14.64 11.69 -1.13
C GLY A 26 -13.60 12.54 -0.42
N ASN A 27 -13.15 13.59 -1.09
CA ASN A 27 -12.22 14.56 -0.51
C ASN A 27 -12.99 15.66 0.20
N ILE A 28 -12.57 15.99 1.41
CA ILE A 28 -13.13 17.03 2.26
C ILE A 28 -12.07 18.11 2.49
N SER A 29 -12.49 19.37 2.37
CA SER A 29 -11.67 20.53 2.72
C SER A 29 -12.43 21.39 3.72
N ILE A 30 -11.88 21.55 4.92
CA ILE A 30 -12.45 22.42 5.95
C ILE A 30 -11.71 23.75 5.93
N THR A 31 -12.45 24.82 5.62
CA THR A 31 -11.95 26.19 5.63
C THR A 31 -12.29 26.83 6.98
N ARG A 32 -11.35 27.56 7.56
CA ARG A 32 -11.52 28.27 8.84
C ARG A 32 -11.16 29.73 8.68
N ASN A 33 -12.11 30.59 9.03
CA ASN A 33 -11.92 32.03 8.96
C ASN A 33 -12.38 32.69 10.25
N VAL A 34 -11.72 33.78 10.62
CA VAL A 34 -12.14 34.70 11.70
C VAL A 34 -12.53 36.03 11.03
N THR A 35 -13.55 36.66 11.55
CA THR A 35 -13.97 38.00 11.10
C THR A 35 -14.04 38.94 12.31
N ALA A 36 -13.52 40.14 12.16
CA ALA A 36 -13.65 41.21 13.16
C ALA A 36 -14.87 42.08 12.82
N ASP A 37 -15.54 42.62 13.85
CA ASP A 37 -16.66 43.54 13.69
C ASP A 37 -16.19 44.99 13.39
N SER A 38 -14.89 45.24 13.60
CA SER A 38 -14.24 46.54 13.31
C SER A 38 -13.19 46.39 12.21
N THR A 39 -12.60 47.51 11.81
CA THR A 39 -11.50 47.51 10.84
C THR A 39 -10.35 46.69 11.35
N ASP A 40 -9.96 45.69 10.54
CA ASP A 40 -8.82 44.82 10.80
C ASP A 40 -7.60 45.35 10.03
N ASP A 41 -6.51 45.60 10.74
CA ASP A 41 -5.28 46.14 10.16
C ASP A 41 -4.54 45.11 9.30
N ILE A 42 -4.77 43.80 9.53
CA ILE A 42 -4.09 42.72 8.82
C ILE A 42 -5.10 41.61 8.43
N PRO A 43 -6.03 41.85 7.50
CA PRO A 43 -7.06 40.86 7.14
C PRO A 43 -6.50 39.52 6.62
N ALA A 44 -5.24 39.52 6.15
CA ALA A 44 -4.61 38.29 5.63
C ALA A 44 -4.35 37.21 6.70
N ASN A 45 -4.34 37.58 7.99
CA ASN A 45 -4.15 36.63 9.09
C ASN A 45 -5.46 35.94 9.55
N ASN A 46 -6.60 36.40 9.00
CA ASN A 46 -7.93 35.87 9.36
C ASN A 46 -8.23 34.48 8.77
N ALA A 47 -7.54 34.09 7.72
CA ALA A 47 -7.67 32.81 7.09
C ALA A 47 -6.61 31.84 7.64
N MET A 48 -7.05 30.68 8.09
CA MET A 48 -6.17 29.59 8.48
C MET A 48 -5.99 28.63 7.30
N ALA A 49 -4.89 27.87 7.30
CA ALA A 49 -4.72 26.80 6.34
C ALA A 49 -5.90 25.81 6.39
N ASN A 50 -6.35 25.36 5.24
CA ASN A 50 -7.40 24.35 5.16
C ASN A 50 -6.95 23.05 5.83
N ILE A 51 -7.92 22.31 6.38
CA ILE A 51 -7.73 20.92 6.78
C ILE A 51 -8.30 20.07 5.66
N ASP A 52 -7.42 19.40 4.93
CA ASP A 52 -7.79 18.51 3.82
C ASP A 52 -7.63 17.06 4.25
N PHE A 53 -8.66 16.25 4.04
CA PHE A 53 -8.62 14.81 4.30
C PHE A 53 -9.55 14.06 3.34
N ALA A 54 -9.34 12.76 3.18
CA ALA A 54 -10.17 11.88 2.38
C ALA A 54 -10.97 10.92 3.25
N ILE A 55 -12.24 10.72 2.89
CA ILE A 55 -13.05 9.61 3.39
C ILE A 55 -12.95 8.51 2.36
N THR A 56 -12.56 7.31 2.80
CA THR A 56 -12.38 6.13 1.96
C THR A 56 -13.10 4.94 2.58
N ASP A 57 -13.43 3.93 1.78
CA ASP A 57 -14.12 2.73 2.28
C ASP A 57 -13.19 1.85 3.13
N PHE A 58 -11.90 1.75 2.75
CA PHE A 58 -11.02 0.73 3.30
C PHE A 58 -9.63 1.24 3.73
N ILE A 59 -9.31 2.52 3.48
CA ILE A 59 -7.97 3.04 3.78
C ILE A 59 -8.02 4.02 4.95
N TYR A 60 -7.31 3.72 6.03
CA TYR A 60 -7.08 4.67 7.12
C TYR A 60 -5.75 5.37 6.89
N ALA A 61 -5.81 6.68 6.67
CA ALA A 61 -4.65 7.54 6.43
C ALA A 61 -4.63 8.70 7.42
N ARG A 62 -3.44 9.10 7.87
CA ARG A 62 -3.21 10.32 8.65
C ARG A 62 -2.59 11.43 7.80
N ASP A 63 -1.99 11.07 6.71
CA ASP A 63 -1.37 12.00 5.77
C ASP A 63 -2.42 12.67 4.87
N ASN A 64 -2.08 13.84 4.30
CA ASN A 64 -2.96 14.64 3.44
C ASN A 64 -2.92 14.23 1.96
N GLY A 65 -2.27 13.12 1.62
CA GLY A 65 -2.18 12.60 0.25
C GLY A 65 -1.16 13.30 -0.65
N THR A 66 -0.61 14.46 -0.26
CA THR A 66 0.34 15.24 -1.07
C THR A 66 1.76 15.10 -0.52
N PRO A 67 2.65 14.34 -1.19
CA PRO A 67 4.01 14.14 -0.71
C PRO A 67 4.80 15.45 -0.62
N ALA A 68 5.42 15.72 0.53
CA ALA A 68 6.21 16.91 0.80
C ALA A 68 7.41 16.57 1.71
N GLY A 69 8.44 15.96 1.12
CA GLY A 69 9.63 15.52 1.86
C GLY A 69 9.64 14.05 2.16
N SER A 70 10.62 13.61 2.94
CA SER A 70 10.80 12.22 3.33
C SER A 70 11.52 12.08 4.66
N THR A 71 11.29 10.96 5.33
CA THR A 71 12.02 10.51 6.53
C THR A 71 13.00 9.40 6.16
N SER A 72 14.20 9.44 6.73
CA SER A 72 15.22 8.40 6.64
C SER A 72 16.11 8.45 7.86
N ASN A 73 16.73 7.32 8.22
CA ASN A 73 17.92 7.27 9.07
C ASN A 73 19.16 7.28 8.16
N GLY A 74 20.10 8.14 8.43
CA GLY A 74 21.29 8.33 7.56
C GLY A 74 22.32 7.23 7.66
N THR A 75 22.36 6.48 8.76
CA THR A 75 23.46 5.58 9.12
C THR A 75 23.00 4.15 9.39
N ASP A 76 21.76 3.96 9.82
CA ASP A 76 21.27 2.68 10.31
C ASP A 76 19.88 2.35 9.79
N GLY A 77 19.40 1.14 10.07
CA GLY A 77 18.03 0.74 9.86
C GLY A 77 17.06 1.49 10.79
N PHE A 78 15.81 1.56 10.40
CA PHE A 78 14.76 2.20 11.20
C PHE A 78 13.38 1.69 10.85
N GLU A 79 12.41 1.98 11.72
CA GLU A 79 10.99 1.85 11.44
C GLU A 79 10.32 3.23 11.60
N VAL A 80 9.30 3.52 10.77
CA VAL A 80 8.55 4.78 10.88
C VAL A 80 7.10 4.56 10.49
N GLY A 81 6.18 5.21 11.20
CA GLY A 81 4.76 5.09 10.92
C GLY A 81 3.87 5.94 11.79
N ASN A 82 2.58 5.60 11.78
CA ASN A 82 1.53 6.38 12.41
C ASN A 82 0.70 5.54 13.36
N LEU A 83 0.21 6.17 14.46
CA LEU A 83 -0.83 5.62 15.31
C LEU A 83 -2.20 5.76 14.63
N PHE A 84 -3.04 4.76 14.85
CA PHE A 84 -4.42 4.71 14.38
C PHE A 84 -5.34 4.23 15.51
N ASP A 85 -6.32 5.04 15.86
CA ASP A 85 -7.39 4.64 16.77
C ASP A 85 -8.45 3.88 15.98
N ILE A 86 -8.80 2.69 16.43
CA ILE A 86 -9.79 1.84 15.79
C ILE A 86 -11.16 2.06 16.44
N PHE A 87 -12.14 2.44 15.63
CA PHE A 87 -13.51 2.74 16.09
C PHE A 87 -14.51 1.61 15.82
N GLN A 88 -14.13 0.64 15.01
CA GLN A 88 -14.95 -0.53 14.67
C GLN A 88 -14.04 -1.73 14.46
N ASP A 89 -14.47 -2.91 14.90
CA ASP A 89 -13.76 -4.17 14.63
C ASP A 89 -13.64 -4.40 13.14
N ALA A 90 -12.44 -4.74 12.68
CA ALA A 90 -12.15 -4.97 11.27
C ALA A 90 -10.93 -5.88 11.11
N THR A 91 -10.79 -6.52 9.95
CA THR A 91 -9.60 -7.30 9.61
C THR A 91 -8.64 -6.45 8.79
N LEU A 92 -7.49 -6.09 9.36
CA LEU A 92 -6.41 -5.42 8.66
C LEU A 92 -5.69 -6.42 7.74
N LYS A 93 -5.60 -6.08 6.45
CA LYS A 93 -5.03 -6.93 5.41
C LYS A 93 -3.60 -6.54 5.05
N ALA A 94 -3.36 -5.24 4.92
CA ALA A 94 -2.08 -4.71 4.48
C ALA A 94 -1.78 -3.34 5.08
N ILE A 95 -0.53 -2.92 4.91
CA ILE A 95 -0.09 -1.55 5.15
C ILE A 95 0.36 -0.97 3.81
N ASN A 96 -0.23 0.16 3.45
CA ASN A 96 0.12 0.90 2.26
C ASN A 96 1.22 1.92 2.59
N VAL A 97 2.28 1.94 1.79
CA VAL A 97 3.40 2.86 1.99
C VAL A 97 3.73 3.60 0.70
N ARG A 98 4.28 4.81 0.80
CA ARG A 98 4.81 5.53 -0.34
C ARG A 98 6.28 5.85 -0.11
N LEU A 99 7.10 5.44 -1.07
CA LEU A 99 8.54 5.64 -1.04
C LEU A 99 8.94 6.60 -2.16
N PRO A 100 9.72 7.67 -1.88
CA PRO A 100 10.15 8.60 -2.91
C PRO A 100 11.22 7.96 -3.79
N GLY A 101 11.18 8.24 -5.08
CA GLY A 101 12.22 7.88 -6.04
C GLY A 101 13.16 9.05 -6.36
N GLY A 102 14.13 8.80 -7.24
CA GLY A 102 15.13 9.77 -7.67
C GLY A 102 16.41 9.76 -6.83
N ALA A 103 17.32 10.70 -7.11
CA ALA A 103 18.67 10.72 -6.50
C ALA A 103 18.68 10.84 -4.97
N SER A 104 17.64 11.42 -4.38
CA SER A 104 17.45 11.54 -2.92
C SER A 104 16.30 10.67 -2.42
N GLY A 105 15.88 9.67 -3.19
CA GLY A 105 14.81 8.74 -2.84
C GLY A 105 15.29 7.51 -2.09
N ALA A 106 14.38 6.53 -1.94
CA ALA A 106 14.73 5.22 -1.46
C ALA A 106 15.61 4.48 -2.49
N THR A 107 16.53 3.67 -2.00
CA THR A 107 17.51 2.97 -2.83
C THR A 107 16.92 1.65 -3.33
N VAL A 108 16.95 1.44 -4.65
CA VAL A 108 16.60 0.14 -5.26
C VAL A 108 17.55 -0.95 -4.71
N GLY A 109 17.00 -2.11 -4.39
CA GLY A 109 17.72 -3.22 -3.77
C GLY A 109 17.67 -3.21 -2.23
N THR A 110 17.15 -2.16 -1.60
CA THR A 110 16.92 -2.16 -0.15
C THR A 110 15.78 -3.13 0.18
N GLU A 111 15.98 -3.99 1.17
CA GLU A 111 14.95 -4.84 1.74
C GLU A 111 14.13 -4.07 2.76
N ILE A 112 12.81 -4.11 2.63
CA ILE A 112 11.86 -3.45 3.52
C ILE A 112 10.80 -4.43 4.01
N PHE A 113 10.17 -4.09 5.12
CA PHE A 113 9.01 -4.79 5.69
C PHE A 113 8.01 -3.77 6.24
N VAL A 114 6.79 -4.21 6.50
CA VAL A 114 5.81 -3.46 7.31
C VAL A 114 5.47 -4.26 8.57
N LYS A 115 5.18 -3.56 9.66
CA LYS A 115 4.77 -4.16 10.92
C LYS A 115 3.58 -3.43 11.52
N LEU A 116 2.83 -4.19 12.30
CA LEU A 116 1.77 -3.68 13.17
C LEU A 116 2.13 -3.92 14.62
N TYR A 117 1.93 -2.91 15.44
CA TYR A 117 2.01 -2.98 16.90
C TYR A 117 0.68 -2.52 17.49
N SER A 118 0.21 -3.17 18.54
CA SER A 118 -0.81 -2.61 19.42
C SER A 118 -0.17 -1.73 20.50
N VAL A 119 -0.93 -0.79 21.04
CA VAL A 119 -0.48 0.07 22.14
C VAL A 119 -1.07 -0.46 23.44
N ASP A 120 -0.23 -0.81 24.41
CA ASP A 120 -0.69 -1.17 25.74
C ASP A 120 -1.34 0.07 26.40
N PRO A 121 -2.63 0.02 26.77
CA PRO A 121 -3.34 1.19 27.29
C PRO A 121 -2.86 1.62 28.68
N THR A 122 -2.08 0.78 29.37
CA THR A 122 -1.59 1.05 30.72
C THR A 122 -0.19 1.64 30.70
N THR A 123 0.70 1.09 29.89
CA THR A 123 2.11 1.48 29.84
C THR A 123 2.43 2.40 28.64
N GLY A 124 1.63 2.33 27.59
CA GLY A 124 1.91 3.01 26.30
C GLY A 124 2.94 2.29 25.43
N ASP A 125 3.36 1.09 25.83
CA ASP A 125 4.35 0.31 25.09
C ASP A 125 3.77 -0.24 23.78
N PHE A 126 4.63 -0.41 22.77
CA PHE A 126 4.28 -1.00 21.48
C PHE A 126 4.49 -2.51 21.50
N MET A 127 3.39 -3.25 21.40
CA MET A 127 3.36 -4.72 21.40
C MET A 127 3.25 -5.23 19.96
N PHE A 128 4.21 -6.03 19.52
CA PHE A 128 4.22 -6.61 18.16
C PHE A 128 3.02 -7.52 17.93
N GLU A 129 2.35 -7.34 16.78
CA GLU A 129 1.17 -8.12 16.37
C GLU A 129 1.42 -8.92 15.09
N SER A 130 1.93 -8.29 14.03
CA SER A 130 2.14 -8.94 12.72
C SER A 130 3.15 -8.18 11.88
N GLU A 131 3.70 -8.86 10.88
CA GLU A 131 4.59 -8.27 9.87
C GLU A 131 4.30 -8.83 8.48
N SER A 132 4.80 -8.16 7.45
CA SER A 132 4.77 -8.66 6.09
C SER A 132 5.95 -9.58 5.79
N ALA A 133 5.85 -10.37 4.71
CA ALA A 133 7.06 -10.88 4.07
C ALA A 133 7.98 -9.71 3.65
N PRO A 134 9.31 -9.87 3.74
CA PRO A 134 10.24 -8.84 3.32
C PRO A 134 10.19 -8.64 1.80
N LEU A 135 10.30 -7.38 1.35
CA LEU A 135 10.30 -6.99 -0.06
C LEU A 135 11.59 -6.29 -0.42
N VAL A 136 12.26 -6.75 -1.47
CA VAL A 136 13.41 -6.05 -2.06
C VAL A 136 12.91 -4.99 -3.04
N LEU A 137 13.24 -3.72 -2.81
CA LEU A 137 12.76 -2.60 -3.62
C LEU A 137 13.25 -2.68 -5.06
N ALA A 138 12.31 -2.58 -5.98
CA ALA A 138 12.54 -2.37 -7.41
C ALA A 138 12.16 -0.93 -7.81
N SER A 139 12.57 -0.47 -8.97
CA SER A 139 12.31 0.90 -9.44
C SER A 139 10.81 1.23 -9.60
N ASN A 140 9.99 0.25 -9.93
CA ASN A 140 8.53 0.39 -10.05
C ASN A 140 7.81 0.50 -8.69
N ASN A 141 8.47 0.18 -7.58
CA ASN A 141 7.94 0.38 -6.23
C ASN A 141 8.04 1.83 -5.76
N LEU A 142 8.79 2.68 -6.46
CA LEU A 142 9.05 4.05 -6.07
C LEU A 142 8.03 5.03 -6.68
N ASN A 143 7.74 6.12 -5.95
CA ASN A 143 6.77 7.17 -6.33
C ASN A 143 5.32 6.71 -6.51
N THR A 144 4.99 5.50 -6.10
CA THR A 144 3.66 4.91 -6.12
C THR A 144 3.23 4.51 -4.70
N ILE A 145 1.97 4.14 -4.53
CA ILE A 145 1.52 3.48 -3.30
C ILE A 145 1.84 1.99 -3.43
N LEU A 146 2.70 1.52 -2.56
CA LEU A 146 3.06 0.11 -2.43
C LEU A 146 2.15 -0.51 -1.39
N VAL A 147 1.49 -1.61 -1.73
CA VAL A 147 0.64 -2.39 -0.83
C VAL A 147 1.46 -3.57 -0.32
N MET A 148 1.62 -3.68 1.00
CA MET A 148 2.36 -4.78 1.64
C MET A 148 1.42 -5.55 2.56
N GLU A 149 1.14 -6.80 2.21
CA GLU A 149 0.24 -7.65 2.98
C GLU A 149 0.88 -8.08 4.30
N LEU A 150 0.07 -8.15 5.35
CA LEU A 150 0.47 -8.71 6.65
C LEU A 150 0.30 -10.24 6.64
N GLU A 151 1.21 -10.95 7.26
CA GLU A 151 1.15 -12.40 7.39
C GLU A 151 1.39 -12.83 8.86
N PRO A 152 0.34 -13.22 9.58
CA PRO A 152 -1.08 -13.31 9.18
C PRO A 152 -1.80 -11.96 9.10
N PHE A 153 -2.97 -11.93 8.47
CA PHE A 153 -3.93 -10.82 8.63
C PHE A 153 -4.34 -10.70 10.10
N ILE A 154 -4.63 -9.48 10.56
CA ILE A 154 -4.94 -9.21 11.97
C ILE A 154 -6.33 -8.65 12.14
N ASP A 155 -7.11 -9.23 13.04
CA ASP A 155 -8.36 -8.64 13.50
C ASP A 155 -8.04 -7.54 14.52
N VAL A 156 -8.26 -6.30 14.12
CA VAL A 156 -8.09 -5.13 15.00
C VAL A 156 -9.40 -4.83 15.71
N THR A 157 -9.29 -4.43 16.99
CA THR A 157 -10.44 -4.29 17.88
C THR A 157 -10.76 -2.81 18.12
N ALA A 158 -12.06 -2.48 18.12
CA ALA A 158 -12.55 -1.14 18.45
C ALA A 158 -12.11 -0.70 19.86
N GLY A 159 -11.71 0.55 19.97
CA GLY A 159 -11.19 1.13 21.22
C GLY A 159 -9.71 0.86 21.48
N THR A 160 -9.02 0.15 20.58
CA THR A 160 -7.57 -0.09 20.65
C THR A 160 -6.86 0.83 19.67
N THR A 161 -5.70 1.35 20.08
CA THR A 161 -4.79 2.12 19.21
C THR A 161 -3.70 1.19 18.70
N TYR A 162 -3.39 1.30 17.40
CA TYR A 162 -2.32 0.53 16.75
C TYR A 162 -1.31 1.46 16.09
N LEU A 163 -0.05 1.05 16.06
CA LEU A 163 1.03 1.69 15.31
C LEU A 163 1.33 0.84 14.08
N ALA A 164 1.07 1.40 12.89
CA ALA A 164 1.45 0.79 11.61
C ALA A 164 2.73 1.44 11.11
N VAL A 165 3.76 0.65 10.80
CA VAL A 165 5.08 1.12 10.39
C VAL A 165 5.57 0.45 9.12
N VAL A 166 6.50 1.10 8.42
CA VAL A 166 7.41 0.50 7.44
C VAL A 166 8.83 0.61 7.97
N GLY A 167 9.63 -0.41 7.74
CA GLY A 167 11.01 -0.47 8.23
C GLY A 167 11.99 -1.14 7.28
N SER A 168 13.26 -0.98 7.60
CA SER A 168 14.38 -1.69 7.00
C SER A 168 15.45 -1.87 8.06
N PHE A 169 16.13 -3.01 8.06
CA PHE A 169 17.30 -3.26 8.95
C PHE A 169 18.58 -2.64 8.40
N THR A 170 18.55 -2.06 7.19
CA THR A 170 19.72 -1.47 6.54
C THR A 170 19.43 -0.02 6.13
N THR A 171 20.49 0.69 5.75
CA THR A 171 20.37 2.01 5.13
C THR A 171 19.70 1.91 3.74
N GLY A 172 19.17 3.02 3.25
CA GLY A 172 18.57 3.09 1.91
C GLY A 172 17.05 3.22 1.90
N LEU A 173 16.35 2.89 2.99
CA LEU A 173 14.94 3.20 3.13
C LEU A 173 14.75 4.72 3.25
N ARG A 174 13.79 5.25 2.49
CA ARG A 174 13.21 6.59 2.65
C ARG A 174 11.70 6.48 2.51
N VAL A 175 10.97 7.14 3.41
CA VAL A 175 9.52 7.12 3.44
C VAL A 175 8.99 8.52 3.15
N SER A 176 8.10 8.66 2.18
CA SER A 176 7.50 9.95 1.86
C SER A 176 6.71 10.49 3.05
N ASN A 177 6.78 11.80 3.27
CA ASN A 177 5.95 12.50 4.25
C ASN A 177 4.88 13.33 3.52
N ALA A 178 3.72 13.51 4.14
CA ALA A 178 2.66 14.36 3.62
C ALA A 178 1.88 15.02 4.77
N GLY A 179 2.17 16.28 5.01
CA GLY A 179 1.61 17.06 6.11
C GLY A 179 2.42 17.01 7.40
N LYS A 180 1.88 17.66 8.43
CA LYS A 180 2.43 17.69 9.79
C LYS A 180 1.66 16.73 10.66
N SER A 181 2.37 16.03 11.54
CA SER A 181 1.77 15.21 12.58
C SER A 181 1.39 16.04 13.79
N GLU A 182 0.27 15.73 14.39
CA GLU A 182 -0.01 16.11 15.76
C GLU A 182 1.03 15.47 16.71
N PRO A 183 1.33 16.11 17.85
CA PRO A 183 2.30 15.55 18.80
C PRO A 183 1.98 14.10 19.18
N GLN A 184 3.00 13.26 19.21
CA GLN A 184 2.90 11.85 19.62
C GLN A 184 1.90 11.00 18.80
N THR A 185 1.75 11.27 17.50
CA THR A 185 0.88 10.48 16.62
C THR A 185 1.64 9.81 15.48
N SER A 186 2.89 10.19 15.25
CA SER A 186 3.79 9.53 14.29
C SER A 186 5.12 9.23 14.98
N PHE A 187 5.60 7.99 14.82
CA PHE A 187 6.75 7.48 15.54
C PHE A 187 7.84 6.98 14.61
N PHE A 188 9.05 7.02 15.13
CA PHE A 188 10.27 6.57 14.49
C PHE A 188 11.05 5.72 15.51
N LEU A 189 11.35 4.48 15.16
CA LEU A 189 12.26 3.62 15.91
C LEU A 189 13.66 3.71 15.30
N ASP A 190 14.62 4.18 16.05
CA ASP A 190 16.03 4.04 15.68
C ASP A 190 16.54 2.65 16.09
N LEU A 191 16.92 1.83 15.12
CA LEU A 191 17.42 0.48 15.40
C LEU A 191 18.83 0.46 15.97
N ALA A 192 19.57 1.56 15.92
CA ALA A 192 20.91 1.66 16.51
C ALA A 192 20.85 1.69 18.04
N ASP A 193 19.89 2.39 18.62
CA ASP A 193 19.72 2.51 20.08
C ASP A 193 18.43 1.84 20.60
N ASN A 194 17.62 1.28 19.68
CA ASN A 194 16.35 0.63 19.95
C ASN A 194 15.37 1.53 20.72
N THR A 195 15.32 2.81 20.34
CA THR A 195 14.53 3.84 21.01
C THR A 195 13.47 4.41 20.06
N TRP A 196 12.24 4.54 20.58
CA TRP A 196 11.15 5.19 19.88
C TRP A 196 11.19 6.71 20.09
N TYR A 197 11.17 7.43 18.98
CA TYR A 197 11.02 8.88 18.92
C TYR A 197 9.74 9.24 18.21
N TYR A 198 9.14 10.40 18.47
CA TYR A 198 8.03 10.91 17.67
C TYR A 198 8.54 11.87 16.59
N THR A 199 7.84 11.91 15.45
CA THR A 199 8.16 12.82 14.35
C THR A 199 7.11 13.94 14.26
N THR A 200 7.52 15.06 13.65
CA THR A 200 6.62 16.20 13.39
C THR A 200 6.04 16.20 11.99
N ASN A 201 6.47 15.26 11.14
CA ASN A 201 5.94 15.06 9.80
C ASN A 201 5.21 13.73 9.73
N THR A 202 4.11 13.69 8.99
CA THR A 202 3.30 12.49 8.83
C THR A 202 3.88 11.59 7.74
N PRO A 203 4.44 10.41 8.07
CA PRO A 203 4.87 9.44 7.06
C PRO A 203 3.65 8.89 6.30
N MET A 204 3.82 8.67 5.00
CA MET A 204 2.77 8.09 4.17
C MET A 204 2.72 6.57 4.37
N VAL A 205 2.26 6.19 5.55
CA VAL A 205 2.01 4.81 6.01
C VAL A 205 0.56 4.74 6.43
N ARG A 206 -0.22 3.85 5.82
CA ARG A 206 -1.68 3.79 5.93
C ARG A 206 -2.13 2.37 6.18
N MET A 207 -3.17 2.18 6.98
CA MET A 207 -3.80 0.88 7.16
C MET A 207 -4.76 0.58 6.01
N ASN A 208 -4.75 -0.67 5.52
CA ASN A 208 -5.59 -1.11 4.42
C ASN A 208 -6.46 -2.30 4.83
N PHE A 209 -7.77 -2.08 4.86
CA PHE A 209 -8.82 -3.02 5.24
C PHE A 209 -9.59 -3.58 4.03
N ASP A 210 -9.12 -3.34 2.79
CA ASP A 210 -9.83 -3.78 1.58
C ASP A 210 -10.06 -5.29 1.62
N PRO A 211 -11.32 -5.77 1.65
CA PRO A 211 -11.61 -7.19 1.66
C PRO A 211 -11.18 -7.89 0.37
N ILE A 212 -11.10 -7.13 -0.73
CA ILE A 212 -10.61 -7.57 -2.04
C ILE A 212 -9.18 -7.06 -2.20
N LEU A 213 -8.32 -7.24 -1.21
CA LEU A 213 -6.91 -7.28 -1.51
C LEU A 213 -6.69 -8.50 -2.41
N SER A 214 -7.06 -8.33 -3.68
CA SER A 214 -6.23 -8.94 -4.69
C SER A 214 -4.89 -8.26 -4.51
N VAL A 215 -3.83 -9.02 -4.23
CA VAL A 215 -2.57 -8.75 -4.87
C VAL A 215 -3.00 -8.27 -6.25
N ALA A 216 -2.84 -6.98 -6.58
CA ALA A 216 -2.50 -6.65 -7.93
C ALA A 216 -1.16 -7.34 -8.11
N GLU A 217 -1.19 -8.67 -8.34
CA GLU A 217 -0.20 -9.26 -9.18
C GLU A 217 -0.13 -8.26 -10.33
N GLN A 218 0.95 -7.52 -10.40
CA GLN A 218 1.38 -7.01 -11.69
C GLN A 218 1.66 -8.30 -12.46
N THR A 219 0.56 -8.94 -12.89
CA THR A 219 0.62 -10.11 -13.73
C THR A 219 1.19 -9.60 -15.01
N GLU A 220 2.49 -9.80 -15.19
CA GLU A 220 3.11 -9.58 -16.51
C GLU A 220 2.31 -10.31 -17.58
N ILE A 221 1.49 -11.28 -17.16
CA ILE A 221 0.57 -12.06 -17.99
C ILE A 221 -0.87 -11.69 -17.64
N THR A 222 -1.48 -10.76 -18.35
CA THR A 222 -2.83 -10.24 -18.05
C THR A 222 -3.97 -11.14 -18.48
N GLN A 223 -3.77 -11.92 -19.54
CA GLN A 223 -4.76 -12.85 -20.05
C GLN A 223 -4.08 -14.13 -20.53
N ALA A 224 -4.74 -15.28 -20.37
CA ALA A 224 -4.38 -16.51 -21.04
C ALA A 224 -5.64 -17.31 -21.37
N VAL A 225 -5.73 -17.79 -22.61
CA VAL A 225 -6.82 -18.64 -23.07
C VAL A 225 -6.26 -19.73 -24.00
N VAL A 226 -6.83 -20.91 -23.94
CA VAL A 226 -6.49 -22.03 -24.84
C VAL A 226 -7.63 -22.21 -25.83
N MET A 227 -7.32 -22.17 -27.11
CA MET A 227 -8.28 -22.29 -28.21
C MET A 227 -7.80 -23.26 -29.28
N PRO A 228 -8.70 -24.10 -29.89
CA PRO A 228 -10.06 -24.35 -29.42
C PRO A 228 -10.08 -25.16 -28.11
N ASN A 229 -11.13 -24.96 -27.31
CA ASN A 229 -11.37 -25.73 -26.10
C ASN A 229 -12.85 -26.11 -26.05
N PRO A 230 -13.22 -27.40 -26.21
CA PRO A 230 -12.37 -28.59 -26.41
C PRO A 230 -11.64 -28.63 -27.76
N THR A 231 -10.47 -29.31 -27.80
CA THR A 231 -9.72 -29.53 -29.02
C THR A 231 -9.70 -31.00 -29.43
N ALA A 232 -9.75 -31.26 -30.75
CA ALA A 232 -9.54 -32.62 -31.32
C ALA A 232 -8.13 -32.77 -31.94
N ALA A 233 -7.40 -31.67 -32.13
CA ALA A 233 -6.06 -31.61 -32.73
C ALA A 233 -5.12 -30.77 -31.85
N ALA A 234 -4.23 -29.98 -32.45
CA ALA A 234 -3.45 -28.96 -31.74
C ALA A 234 -4.35 -27.91 -31.11
N ALA A 235 -3.92 -27.33 -30.01
CA ALA A 235 -4.52 -26.16 -29.41
C ALA A 235 -3.51 -25.02 -29.43
N THR A 236 -3.99 -23.78 -29.40
CA THR A 236 -3.15 -22.57 -29.26
C THR A 236 -3.42 -21.93 -27.90
N LEU A 237 -2.34 -21.71 -27.17
CA LEU A 237 -2.36 -20.86 -25.98
C LEU A 237 -2.12 -19.41 -26.45
N CYS A 238 -3.11 -18.53 -26.24
CA CYS A 238 -2.97 -17.10 -26.45
C CYS A 238 -2.84 -16.44 -25.08
N PHE A 239 -1.86 -15.55 -24.89
CA PHE A 239 -1.67 -14.80 -23.66
C PHE A 239 -1.12 -13.39 -23.98
N GLU A 240 -1.26 -12.47 -23.03
CA GLU A 240 -0.82 -11.09 -23.18
C GLU A 240 0.20 -10.73 -22.11
N LEU A 241 1.32 -10.13 -22.53
CA LEU A 241 2.37 -9.61 -21.67
C LEU A 241 2.28 -8.09 -21.54
N GLN A 242 2.39 -7.57 -20.34
CA GLN A 242 2.46 -6.11 -20.11
C GLN A 242 3.83 -5.54 -20.48
N ASN A 243 4.88 -6.29 -20.21
CA ASN A 243 6.27 -5.92 -20.49
C ASN A 243 6.99 -7.04 -21.22
N SER A 244 8.13 -6.73 -21.84
CA SER A 244 9.01 -7.76 -22.41
C SER A 244 9.57 -8.65 -21.31
N ALA A 245 9.41 -9.98 -21.43
CA ALA A 245 9.79 -10.93 -20.41
C ALA A 245 10.11 -12.32 -20.95
N ASP A 246 10.83 -13.10 -20.13
CA ASP A 246 10.98 -14.52 -20.32
C ASP A 246 9.75 -15.27 -19.78
N VAL A 247 9.23 -16.20 -20.57
CA VAL A 247 8.02 -16.96 -20.22
C VAL A 247 8.31 -18.44 -20.27
N ASN A 248 7.90 -19.15 -19.23
CA ASN A 248 7.90 -20.61 -19.21
C ASN A 248 6.46 -21.14 -19.23
N VAL A 249 6.16 -22.03 -20.16
CA VAL A 249 4.86 -22.68 -20.34
C VAL A 249 4.99 -24.17 -20.07
N VAL A 250 4.30 -24.66 -19.05
CA VAL A 250 4.24 -26.05 -18.67
C VAL A 250 2.82 -26.58 -18.82
N VAL A 251 2.66 -27.69 -19.56
CA VAL A 251 1.38 -28.40 -19.67
C VAL A 251 1.48 -29.74 -18.96
N THR A 252 0.49 -30.00 -18.09
CA THR A 252 0.40 -31.26 -17.34
C THR A 252 -0.94 -31.94 -17.58
N ASP A 253 -0.96 -33.26 -17.48
CA ASP A 253 -2.20 -34.05 -17.40
C ASP A 253 -2.78 -34.05 -15.97
N VAL A 254 -3.90 -34.76 -15.76
CA VAL A 254 -4.57 -34.85 -14.46
C VAL A 254 -3.75 -35.56 -13.39
N SER A 255 -2.73 -36.33 -13.77
CA SER A 255 -1.82 -37.02 -12.83
C SER A 255 -0.63 -36.16 -12.43
N GLY A 256 -0.50 -34.96 -13.03
CA GLY A 256 0.65 -34.06 -12.85
C GLY A 256 1.84 -34.38 -13.77
N LYS A 257 1.70 -35.35 -14.69
CA LYS A 257 2.75 -35.65 -15.68
C LYS A 257 2.91 -34.49 -16.64
N VAL A 258 4.15 -34.02 -16.81
CA VAL A 258 4.48 -32.96 -17.78
C VAL A 258 4.36 -33.51 -19.21
N MET A 259 3.51 -32.92 -20.01
CA MET A 259 3.25 -33.22 -21.40
C MET A 259 4.04 -32.32 -22.36
N GLN A 260 4.21 -31.06 -21.99
CA GLN A 260 5.01 -30.08 -22.71
C GLN A 260 5.64 -29.11 -21.72
N ASN A 261 6.89 -28.70 -21.98
CA ASN A 261 7.57 -27.63 -21.25
C ASN A 261 8.34 -26.79 -22.28
N THR A 262 7.99 -25.51 -22.38
CA THR A 262 8.54 -24.58 -23.37
C THR A 262 8.97 -23.31 -22.71
N THR A 263 10.23 -22.91 -22.88
CA THR A 263 10.75 -21.62 -22.45
C THR A 263 10.87 -20.70 -23.65
N LEU A 264 10.31 -19.51 -23.54
CA LEU A 264 10.33 -18.46 -24.54
C LEU A 264 11.07 -17.27 -23.94
N ASN A 265 12.21 -16.89 -24.54
CA ASN A 265 13.05 -15.84 -24.01
C ASN A 265 12.77 -14.51 -24.70
N GLN A 266 12.78 -13.41 -23.91
CA GLN A 266 12.65 -12.03 -24.39
C GLN A 266 11.43 -11.79 -25.30
N LEU A 267 10.28 -12.39 -24.96
CA LEU A 267 9.05 -12.06 -25.66
C LEU A 267 8.71 -10.58 -25.48
N PRO A 268 8.31 -9.87 -26.55
CA PRO A 268 7.91 -8.47 -26.44
C PRO A 268 6.59 -8.33 -25.67
N ALA A 269 6.31 -7.13 -25.18
CA ALA A 269 4.99 -6.79 -24.64
C ALA A 269 3.89 -6.96 -25.70
N GLY A 270 2.66 -7.26 -25.24
CA GLY A 270 1.48 -7.46 -26.07
C GLY A 270 1.08 -8.91 -26.24
N ALA A 271 0.22 -9.18 -27.23
CA ALA A 271 -0.35 -10.51 -27.46
C ALA A 271 0.70 -11.50 -27.99
N GLN A 272 0.69 -12.69 -27.37
CA GLN A 272 1.58 -13.81 -27.70
C GLN A 272 0.78 -15.07 -27.97
N GLU A 273 1.29 -15.93 -28.84
CA GLU A 273 0.67 -17.20 -29.17
C GLU A 273 1.71 -18.33 -29.11
N LEU A 274 1.30 -19.45 -28.52
CA LEU A 274 2.10 -20.69 -28.47
C LEU A 274 1.25 -21.88 -28.85
N THR A 275 1.70 -22.65 -29.86
CA THR A 275 1.06 -23.91 -30.23
C THR A 275 1.37 -24.99 -29.18
N LEU A 276 0.32 -25.63 -28.70
CA LEU A 276 0.39 -26.80 -27.83
C LEU A 276 0.28 -28.06 -28.71
N ALA A 277 1.34 -28.86 -28.70
CA ALA A 277 1.44 -30.07 -29.55
C ALA A 277 0.56 -31.21 -29.04
N SER A 278 -0.74 -30.96 -28.91
CA SER A 278 -1.69 -31.87 -28.26
C SER A 278 -2.27 -32.96 -29.19
N GLU A 279 -1.84 -33.03 -30.46
CA GLU A 279 -2.38 -34.02 -31.43
C GLU A 279 -2.23 -35.48 -30.94
N GLN A 280 -1.10 -35.80 -30.34
CA GLN A 280 -0.76 -37.16 -29.89
C GLN A 280 -1.18 -37.43 -28.43
N TRP A 281 -1.81 -36.46 -27.76
CA TRP A 281 -2.20 -36.67 -26.37
C TRP A 281 -3.54 -37.42 -26.27
N ALA A 282 -3.68 -38.21 -25.22
CA ALA A 282 -4.93 -38.92 -24.96
C ALA A 282 -6.09 -37.96 -24.69
N ALA A 283 -7.32 -38.37 -24.93
CA ALA A 283 -8.49 -37.63 -24.53
C ALA A 283 -8.49 -37.41 -23.02
N GLY A 284 -8.70 -36.19 -22.55
CA GLY A 284 -8.62 -35.86 -21.14
C GLY A 284 -8.58 -34.38 -20.85
N ILE A 285 -8.45 -34.03 -19.57
CA ILE A 285 -8.27 -32.67 -19.09
C ILE A 285 -6.78 -32.41 -18.89
N TYR A 286 -6.34 -31.24 -19.36
CA TYR A 286 -4.95 -30.77 -19.25
C TYR A 286 -4.92 -29.40 -18.59
N THR A 287 -3.84 -29.15 -17.86
CA THR A 287 -3.60 -27.89 -17.19
C THR A 287 -2.38 -27.22 -17.83
N VAL A 288 -2.54 -25.98 -18.31
CA VAL A 288 -1.48 -25.12 -18.80
C VAL A 288 -1.13 -24.11 -17.73
N ARG A 289 0.13 -24.07 -17.34
CA ARG A 289 0.69 -23.05 -16.45
C ARG A 289 1.67 -22.19 -17.23
N VAL A 290 1.41 -20.88 -17.28
CA VAL A 290 2.28 -19.88 -17.87
C VAL A 290 2.95 -19.11 -16.73
N THR A 291 4.27 -19.03 -16.72
CA THR A 291 5.05 -18.41 -15.64
C THR A 291 5.99 -17.37 -16.25
N SER A 292 6.05 -16.18 -15.66
CA SER A 292 6.99 -15.11 -15.99
C SER A 292 7.35 -14.34 -14.72
N ASN A 293 8.65 -14.07 -14.48
CA ASN A 293 9.18 -13.30 -13.35
C ASN A 293 8.57 -13.66 -11.98
N GLY A 294 8.35 -14.97 -11.73
CA GLY A 294 7.75 -15.45 -10.49
C GLY A 294 6.22 -15.49 -10.47
N HIS A 295 5.55 -14.86 -11.43
CA HIS A 295 4.10 -14.89 -11.58
C HIS A 295 3.65 -16.06 -12.42
N ALA A 296 2.51 -16.69 -12.08
CA ALA A 296 1.99 -17.83 -12.79
C ALA A 296 0.49 -17.69 -13.04
N LEU A 297 0.07 -17.94 -14.28
CA LEU A 297 -1.33 -18.03 -14.66
C LEU A 297 -1.64 -19.46 -15.12
N THR A 298 -2.73 -20.04 -14.60
CA THR A 298 -3.10 -21.44 -14.89
C THR A 298 -4.45 -21.50 -15.58
N LYS A 299 -4.53 -22.27 -16.67
CA LYS A 299 -5.77 -22.55 -17.43
C LYS A 299 -5.95 -24.04 -17.64
N LYS A 300 -7.20 -24.48 -17.77
CA LYS A 300 -7.55 -25.87 -18.10
C LYS A 300 -8.16 -25.92 -19.48
N PHE A 301 -7.86 -27.00 -20.23
CA PHE A 301 -8.52 -27.30 -21.48
C PHE A 301 -8.80 -28.81 -21.62
N VAL A 302 -9.69 -29.13 -22.56
CA VAL A 302 -10.16 -30.51 -22.80
C VAL A 302 -9.67 -30.96 -24.17
N LYS A 303 -8.94 -32.08 -24.21
CA LYS A 303 -8.60 -32.84 -25.43
C LYS A 303 -9.66 -33.94 -25.64
N ARG A 304 -10.19 -33.98 -26.86
CA ARG A 304 -11.14 -35.04 -27.33
C ARG A 304 -10.44 -36.09 -28.19
#